data_1adcc90b23bb8b1332d162c917e46a84
#
_entry.id   1adcc90b23bb8b1332d162c917e46a84
#
_cell.length_a   1.000
_cell.length_b   1.000
_cell.length_c   1.000
_cell.angle_alpha   90.00
_cell.angle_beta   90.00
_cell.angle_gamma   90.00
#
_symmetry.space_group_name_H-M   'P 1'
#
loop_
_entity.id
_entity.type
_entity.pdbx_description
1 polymer ?
#
loop_
_entity_poly.entity_id
_entity_poly.type
_entity_poly.pdbx_seq_one_letter_code
_entity_poly.pdbx_strand_id
1 'polypeptide(L)'
;MNYPLLDYIAEVDTTEVPADRISALTPLVEFIQSQVNQQKPVTLVFICTHNSRRSVFGQFWAQAMAYQRGLDIQTFSGGTEVTACNERTIAALIRAGVRVEGDMSQANPHYQAFYDLDRPPLSLYSKLYDAPELPQSDFVAVMTCASADEGCPFIPGALARLPIRYEDPKAFDDTPREADAYDECCAQIAAEMKFVFSSL
;
A
#
# COMPACT_ATOMS: atom_id res chain seq x y z
N MET A 1 -19.11 1.38 -18.21
CA MET A 1 -17.76 1.56 -18.81
C MET A 1 -16.86 0.61 -18.04
N ASN A 2 -16.10 -0.25 -18.75
CA ASN A 2 -15.24 -1.20 -18.05
C ASN A 2 -14.05 -0.42 -17.43
N TYR A 3 -13.76 -0.62 -16.14
CA TYR A 3 -12.62 0.00 -15.47
C TYR A 3 -11.48 -1.03 -15.40
N PRO A 4 -10.36 -0.84 -16.13
CA PRO A 4 -9.32 -1.87 -16.30
C PRO A 4 -8.75 -2.42 -14.97
N LEU A 5 -8.75 -1.60 -13.92
CA LEU A 5 -8.35 -2.04 -12.58
C LEU A 5 -9.18 -3.23 -12.08
N LEU A 6 -10.49 -3.28 -12.39
CA LEU A 6 -11.35 -4.37 -11.93
C LEU A 6 -10.99 -5.69 -12.62
N ASP A 7 -10.63 -5.64 -13.90
CA ASP A 7 -10.15 -6.80 -14.63
C ASP A 7 -8.82 -7.28 -14.03
N TYR A 8 -7.87 -6.36 -13.79
CA TYR A 8 -6.62 -6.69 -13.11
C TYR A 8 -6.85 -7.33 -11.75
N ILE A 9 -7.70 -6.73 -10.89
CA ILE A 9 -8.02 -7.29 -9.56
C ILE A 9 -8.62 -8.69 -9.69
N ALA A 10 -9.48 -8.94 -10.67
CA ALA A 10 -10.08 -10.25 -10.89
C ALA A 10 -9.01 -11.31 -11.24
N GLU A 11 -8.04 -10.96 -12.06
CA GLU A 11 -6.95 -11.83 -12.53
C GLU A 11 -5.84 -12.06 -11.49
N VAL A 12 -5.69 -11.21 -10.48
CA VAL A 12 -4.67 -11.39 -9.42
C VAL A 12 -4.85 -12.75 -8.74
N ASP A 13 -3.85 -13.61 -8.83
CA ASP A 13 -3.84 -14.94 -8.20
C ASP A 13 -3.27 -14.86 -6.78
N THR A 14 -4.01 -15.38 -5.83
CA THR A 14 -3.60 -15.48 -4.42
C THR A 14 -3.09 -16.85 -4.04
N THR A 15 -3.23 -17.84 -4.90
CA THR A 15 -2.82 -19.25 -4.61
C THR A 15 -1.31 -19.41 -4.61
N GLU A 16 -0.59 -18.49 -5.25
CA GLU A 16 0.86 -18.48 -5.35
C GLU A 16 1.54 -17.66 -4.22
N VAL A 17 0.78 -17.11 -3.26
CA VAL A 17 1.38 -16.40 -2.12
C VAL A 17 2.18 -17.41 -1.27
N PRO A 18 3.51 -17.23 -1.13
CA PRO A 18 4.35 -18.19 -0.44
C PRO A 18 4.01 -18.37 1.04
N ALA A 19 4.28 -19.52 1.62
CA ALA A 19 3.92 -19.85 3.00
C ALA A 19 4.58 -18.92 4.04
N ASP A 20 5.81 -18.49 3.80
CA ASP A 20 6.50 -17.52 4.65
C ASP A 20 5.82 -16.14 4.57
N ARG A 21 5.33 -15.74 3.39
CA ARG A 21 4.55 -14.52 3.22
C ARG A 21 3.20 -14.63 3.92
N ILE A 22 2.49 -15.75 3.78
CA ILE A 22 1.24 -16.00 4.52
C ILE A 22 1.48 -15.85 6.02
N SER A 23 2.57 -16.41 6.54
CA SER A 23 2.94 -16.28 7.96
C SER A 23 3.16 -14.82 8.39
N ALA A 24 3.76 -13.99 7.52
CA ALA A 24 3.97 -12.57 7.79
C ALA A 24 2.67 -11.76 7.71
N LEU A 25 1.71 -12.18 6.87
CA LEU A 25 0.42 -11.51 6.66
C LEU A 25 -0.63 -11.90 7.71
N THR A 26 -0.53 -13.11 8.28
CA THR A 26 -1.51 -13.63 9.27
C THR A 26 -1.80 -12.66 10.42
N PRO A 27 -0.83 -12.00 11.06
CA PRO A 27 -1.12 -11.03 12.13
C PRO A 27 -1.98 -9.84 11.66
N LEU A 28 -1.84 -9.41 10.39
CA LEU A 28 -2.68 -8.36 9.81
C LEU A 28 -4.12 -8.86 9.59
N VAL A 29 -4.29 -10.07 9.06
CA VAL A 29 -5.60 -10.72 8.90
C VAL A 29 -6.31 -10.81 10.26
N GLU A 30 -5.64 -11.38 11.27
CA GLU A 30 -6.19 -11.56 12.62
C GLU A 30 -6.59 -10.23 13.26
N PHE A 31 -5.75 -9.19 13.11
CA PHE A 31 -6.07 -7.86 13.62
C PHE A 31 -7.32 -7.31 12.95
N ILE A 32 -7.37 -7.28 11.61
CA ILE A 32 -8.52 -6.73 10.87
C ILE A 32 -9.79 -7.50 11.24
N GLN A 33 -9.74 -8.84 11.23
CA GLN A 33 -10.88 -9.69 11.59
C GLN A 33 -11.39 -9.39 13.00
N SER A 34 -10.47 -9.20 13.96
CA SER A 34 -10.83 -8.84 15.34
C SER A 34 -11.54 -7.48 15.43
N GLN A 35 -11.07 -6.46 14.68
CA GLN A 35 -11.72 -5.14 14.66
C GLN A 35 -13.09 -5.20 13.99
N VAL A 36 -13.19 -5.86 12.83
CA VAL A 36 -14.45 -6.04 12.08
C VAL A 36 -15.49 -6.76 12.95
N ASN A 37 -15.11 -7.84 13.64
CA ASN A 37 -16.02 -8.57 14.52
C ASN A 37 -16.50 -7.71 15.71
N GLN A 38 -15.71 -6.74 16.15
CA GLN A 38 -16.06 -5.79 17.21
C GLN A 38 -16.77 -4.54 16.68
N GLN A 39 -17.02 -4.45 15.36
CA GLN A 39 -17.58 -3.26 14.68
C GLN A 39 -16.77 -1.99 14.97
N LYS A 40 -15.45 -2.12 15.08
CA LYS A 40 -14.52 -1.01 15.25
C LYS A 40 -13.93 -0.58 13.91
N PRO A 41 -13.60 0.70 13.74
CA PRO A 41 -12.94 1.17 12.54
C PRO A 41 -11.56 0.53 12.40
N VAL A 42 -11.15 0.30 11.14
CA VAL A 42 -9.82 -0.17 10.81
C VAL A 42 -9.09 0.90 10.02
N THR A 43 -7.94 1.30 10.53
CA THR A 43 -7.05 2.25 9.88
C THR A 43 -5.67 1.62 9.73
N LEU A 44 -5.16 1.60 8.49
CA LEU A 44 -3.85 1.05 8.15
C LEU A 44 -2.92 2.16 7.66
N VAL A 45 -1.72 2.26 8.22
CA VAL A 45 -0.68 3.18 7.76
C VAL A 45 0.52 2.37 7.29
N PHE A 46 0.77 2.38 5.99
CA PHE A 46 1.92 1.70 5.38
C PHE A 46 3.14 2.61 5.46
N ILE A 47 4.23 2.11 6.04
CA ILE A 47 5.43 2.90 6.33
C ILE A 47 6.65 2.27 5.65
N CYS A 48 7.39 3.08 4.89
CA CYS A 48 8.72 2.75 4.39
C CYS A 48 9.68 3.92 4.68
N THR A 49 10.90 3.91 4.18
CA THR A 49 11.84 5.01 4.41
C THR A 49 11.36 6.32 3.78
N HIS A 50 11.07 6.33 2.48
CA HIS A 50 10.86 7.58 1.73
C HIS A 50 9.38 7.87 1.36
N ASN A 51 8.44 7.00 1.71
CA ASN A 51 7.05 7.06 1.22
C ASN A 51 6.97 7.27 -0.31
N SER A 52 7.73 6.49 -1.03
CA SER A 52 7.99 6.68 -2.46
C SER A 52 7.54 5.50 -3.33
N ARG A 53 7.61 4.25 -2.81
CA ARG A 53 7.36 3.01 -3.55
C ARG A 53 6.47 2.05 -2.76
N ARG A 54 7.06 1.19 -1.94
CA ARG A 54 6.41 0.05 -1.24
C ARG A 54 5.22 0.46 -0.38
N SER A 55 5.34 1.52 0.42
CA SER A 55 4.23 2.03 1.24
C SER A 55 3.10 2.64 0.40
N VAL A 56 3.44 3.23 -0.75
CA VAL A 56 2.47 3.77 -1.71
C VAL A 56 1.67 2.63 -2.36
N PHE A 57 2.34 1.57 -2.83
CA PHE A 57 1.67 0.35 -3.31
C PHE A 57 0.79 -0.27 -2.22
N GLY A 58 1.31 -0.38 -0.98
CA GLY A 58 0.56 -0.92 0.15
C GLY A 58 -0.72 -0.14 0.43
N GLN A 59 -0.65 1.18 0.50
CA GLN A 59 -1.82 2.05 0.68
C GLN A 59 -2.85 1.80 -0.41
N PHE A 60 -2.42 1.85 -1.68
CA PHE A 60 -3.34 1.74 -2.81
C PHE A 60 -4.02 0.37 -2.85
N TRP A 61 -3.24 -0.72 -2.83
CA TRP A 61 -3.79 -2.06 -2.96
C TRP A 61 -4.65 -2.47 -1.78
N ALA A 62 -4.26 -2.09 -0.55
CA ALA A 62 -5.10 -2.35 0.62
C ALA A 62 -6.45 -1.65 0.51
N GLN A 63 -6.50 -0.38 0.08
CA GLN A 63 -7.76 0.33 -0.12
C GLN A 63 -8.62 -0.31 -1.21
N ALA A 64 -8.01 -0.62 -2.36
CA ALA A 64 -8.73 -1.21 -3.47
C ALA A 64 -9.34 -2.58 -3.09
N MET A 65 -8.56 -3.45 -2.44
CA MET A 65 -9.03 -4.79 -2.06
C MET A 65 -10.07 -4.74 -0.93
N ALA A 66 -9.89 -3.87 0.07
CA ALA A 66 -10.89 -3.65 1.12
C ALA A 66 -12.24 -3.17 0.54
N TYR A 67 -12.18 -2.21 -0.38
CA TYR A 67 -13.37 -1.69 -1.05
C TYR A 67 -14.10 -2.78 -1.85
N GLN A 68 -13.37 -3.60 -2.61
CA GLN A 68 -13.97 -4.73 -3.36
C GLN A 68 -14.65 -5.76 -2.46
N ARG A 69 -14.24 -5.85 -1.20
CA ARG A 69 -14.87 -6.71 -0.18
C ARG A 69 -15.99 -6.02 0.60
N GLY A 70 -16.30 -4.76 0.28
CA GLY A 70 -17.32 -3.98 0.97
C GLY A 70 -16.93 -3.61 2.41
N LEU A 71 -15.64 -3.59 2.72
CA LEU A 71 -15.11 -3.26 4.05
C LEU A 71 -14.82 -1.75 4.14
N ASP A 72 -15.29 -1.12 5.21
CA ASP A 72 -15.00 0.28 5.51
C ASP A 72 -13.65 0.38 6.25
N ILE A 73 -12.59 0.39 5.47
CA ILE A 73 -11.21 0.47 5.96
C ILE A 73 -10.54 1.69 5.35
N GLN A 74 -9.83 2.45 6.17
CA GLN A 74 -9.05 3.60 5.73
C GLN A 74 -7.57 3.23 5.62
N THR A 75 -6.94 3.62 4.51
CA THR A 75 -5.54 3.33 4.27
C THR A 75 -4.75 4.60 3.99
N PHE A 76 -3.57 4.66 4.58
CA PHE A 76 -2.63 5.78 4.47
C PHE A 76 -1.23 5.26 4.21
N SER A 77 -0.33 6.15 3.80
CA SER A 77 1.10 5.85 3.74
C SER A 77 1.94 7.02 4.22
N GLY A 78 3.11 6.68 4.76
CA GLY A 78 4.10 7.64 5.21
C GLY A 78 5.52 7.09 5.12
N GLY A 79 6.49 7.94 5.36
CA GLY A 79 7.91 7.59 5.40
C GLY A 79 8.58 8.08 6.68
N THR A 80 9.79 7.62 6.92
CA THR A 80 10.69 8.20 7.94
C THR A 80 11.40 9.44 7.41
N GLU A 81 11.41 9.62 6.09
CA GLU A 81 11.98 10.76 5.37
C GLU A 81 11.04 11.19 4.25
N VAL A 82 11.06 12.48 3.92
CA VAL A 82 10.30 13.03 2.79
C VAL A 82 11.21 13.18 1.59
N THR A 83 10.77 12.65 0.45
CA THR A 83 11.43 12.83 -0.85
C THR A 83 10.41 13.18 -1.92
N ALA A 84 10.04 12.21 -2.75
CA ALA A 84 8.96 12.31 -3.73
C ALA A 84 8.29 10.93 -3.92
N CYS A 85 7.00 10.93 -4.22
CA CYS A 85 6.36 9.73 -4.76
C CYS A 85 6.98 9.41 -6.12
N ASN A 86 7.57 8.22 -6.26
CA ASN A 86 8.36 7.86 -7.44
C ASN A 86 7.47 7.68 -8.66
N GLU A 87 7.83 8.30 -9.78
CA GLU A 87 7.08 8.21 -11.03
C GLU A 87 6.96 6.78 -11.58
N ARG A 88 7.97 5.92 -11.34
CA ARG A 88 7.97 4.50 -11.73
C ARG A 88 6.92 3.71 -10.94
N THR A 89 6.70 4.08 -9.67
CA THR A 89 5.62 3.53 -8.84
C THR A 89 4.26 3.86 -9.44
N ILE A 90 4.07 5.09 -9.86
CA ILE A 90 2.84 5.56 -10.50
C ILE A 90 2.66 4.88 -11.86
N ALA A 91 3.73 4.76 -12.65
CA ALA A 91 3.70 4.06 -13.94
C ALA A 91 3.29 2.58 -13.78
N ALA A 92 3.76 1.88 -12.75
CA ALA A 92 3.35 0.50 -12.46
C ALA A 92 1.86 0.42 -12.08
N LEU A 93 1.34 1.33 -11.26
CA LEU A 93 -0.09 1.41 -10.97
C LEU A 93 -0.92 1.64 -12.24
N ILE A 94 -0.47 2.52 -13.13
CA ILE A 94 -1.14 2.77 -14.42
C ILE A 94 -1.14 1.51 -15.29
N ARG A 95 -0.04 0.76 -15.37
CA ARG A 95 0.02 -0.52 -16.10
C ARG A 95 -0.89 -1.58 -15.49
N ALA A 96 -1.10 -1.55 -14.17
CA ALA A 96 -2.09 -2.38 -13.48
C ALA A 96 -3.55 -1.89 -13.66
N GLY A 97 -3.80 -0.92 -14.54
CA GLY A 97 -5.14 -0.42 -14.89
C GLY A 97 -5.68 0.69 -13.99
N VAL A 98 -4.87 1.23 -13.08
CA VAL A 98 -5.28 2.34 -12.20
C VAL A 98 -5.34 3.65 -12.99
N ARG A 99 -6.46 4.35 -12.90
CA ARG A 99 -6.52 5.76 -13.33
C ARG A 99 -5.79 6.62 -12.31
N VAL A 100 -4.80 7.36 -12.79
CA VAL A 100 -4.04 8.30 -11.96
C VAL A 100 -4.03 9.67 -12.63
N GLU A 101 -4.26 10.70 -11.83
CA GLU A 101 -4.17 12.11 -12.23
C GLU A 101 -3.14 12.80 -11.33
N GLY A 102 -2.43 13.80 -11.86
CA GLY A 102 -1.48 14.57 -11.07
C GLY A 102 -0.61 15.48 -11.91
N ASP A 103 -0.01 16.47 -11.26
CA ASP A 103 0.96 17.38 -11.86
C ASP A 103 2.38 16.94 -11.53
N MET A 104 3.07 16.38 -12.50
CA MET A 104 4.44 15.87 -12.38
C MET A 104 5.50 16.98 -12.37
N SER A 105 5.13 18.27 -12.51
CA SER A 105 6.08 19.39 -12.53
C SER A 105 6.63 19.76 -11.15
N GLN A 106 6.02 19.25 -10.08
CA GLN A 106 6.42 19.54 -8.69
C GLN A 106 7.54 18.61 -8.21
N ALA A 107 8.38 19.10 -7.30
CA ALA A 107 9.46 18.30 -6.71
C ALA A 107 8.94 17.10 -5.90
N ASN A 108 7.74 17.20 -5.32
CA ASN A 108 7.02 16.11 -4.67
C ASN A 108 5.59 16.11 -5.24
N PRO A 109 5.35 15.43 -6.37
CA PRO A 109 4.04 15.42 -7.02
C PRO A 109 2.97 14.79 -6.15
N HIS A 110 1.77 15.37 -6.17
CA HIS A 110 0.58 14.81 -5.55
C HIS A 110 -0.26 14.11 -6.62
N TYR A 111 -0.31 12.79 -6.58
CA TYR A 111 -1.10 11.99 -7.50
C TYR A 111 -2.45 11.62 -6.90
N GLN A 112 -3.50 11.67 -7.71
CA GLN A 112 -4.83 11.21 -7.37
C GLN A 112 -5.06 9.85 -8.03
N ALA A 113 -5.02 8.78 -7.24
CA ALA A 113 -5.19 7.41 -7.71
C ALA A 113 -6.59 6.88 -7.40
N PHE A 114 -7.32 6.47 -8.43
CA PHE A 114 -8.71 6.04 -8.33
C PHE A 114 -8.77 4.52 -8.12
N TYR A 115 -9.17 4.06 -6.95
CA TYR A 115 -9.49 2.64 -6.70
C TYR A 115 -10.94 2.28 -7.09
N ASP A 116 -11.78 3.31 -7.26
CA ASP A 116 -13.13 3.26 -7.80
C ASP A 116 -13.46 4.61 -8.44
N LEU A 117 -14.24 4.62 -9.52
CA LEU A 117 -14.52 5.85 -10.27
C LEU A 117 -15.61 6.73 -9.61
N ASP A 118 -16.42 6.15 -8.73
CA ASP A 118 -17.50 6.83 -8.01
C ASP A 118 -17.09 7.21 -6.57
N ARG A 119 -15.83 7.00 -6.21
CA ARG A 119 -15.27 7.35 -4.90
C ARG A 119 -14.17 8.40 -5.02
N PRO A 120 -13.96 9.19 -3.95
CA PRO A 120 -12.81 10.08 -3.89
C PRO A 120 -11.50 9.30 -4.09
N PRO A 121 -10.57 9.80 -4.91
CA PRO A 121 -9.29 9.14 -5.12
C PRO A 121 -8.41 9.19 -3.88
N LEU A 122 -7.43 8.29 -3.82
CA LEU A 122 -6.35 8.37 -2.85
C LEU A 122 -5.33 9.43 -3.30
N SER A 123 -4.93 10.29 -2.37
CA SER A 123 -3.80 11.21 -2.60
C SER A 123 -2.50 10.52 -2.25
N LEU A 124 -1.66 10.28 -3.28
CA LEU A 124 -0.36 9.62 -3.18
C LEU A 124 0.75 10.65 -3.36
N TYR A 125 1.53 10.90 -2.32
CA TYR A 125 2.70 11.77 -2.31
C TYR A 125 3.60 11.40 -1.13
N SER A 126 4.87 11.81 -1.17
CA SER A 126 5.81 11.53 -0.09
C SER A 126 5.58 12.46 1.10
N LYS A 127 5.41 11.88 2.28
CA LYS A 127 5.20 12.59 3.55
C LYS A 127 5.72 11.77 4.72
N LEU A 128 5.95 12.39 5.85
CA LEU A 128 6.29 11.69 7.09
C LEU A 128 5.10 10.86 7.58
N TYR A 129 5.40 9.75 8.27
CA TYR A 129 4.36 8.86 8.82
C TYR A 129 3.60 9.50 9.99
N ASP A 130 4.15 10.54 10.62
CA ASP A 130 3.58 11.34 11.70
C ASP A 130 3.10 12.73 11.24
N ALA A 131 2.97 12.94 9.92
CA ALA A 131 2.44 14.17 9.36
C ALA A 131 1.04 14.46 9.91
N PRO A 132 0.70 15.74 10.20
CA PRO A 132 -0.57 16.11 10.87
C PRO A 132 -1.84 15.64 10.14
N GLU A 133 -1.77 15.46 8.82
CA GLU A 133 -2.87 14.99 7.98
C GLU A 133 -3.08 13.46 8.04
N LEU A 134 -2.16 12.72 8.69
CA LEU A 134 -2.28 11.28 8.90
C LEU A 134 -2.91 10.95 10.27
N PRO A 135 -3.45 9.74 10.44
CA PRO A 135 -3.95 9.30 11.73
C PRO A 135 -2.87 9.38 12.82
N GLN A 136 -3.20 10.03 13.95
CA GLN A 136 -2.27 10.21 15.05
C GLN A 136 -2.44 9.14 16.14
N SER A 137 -3.53 8.36 16.10
CA SER A 137 -3.81 7.23 17.00
C SER A 137 -4.71 6.20 16.33
N ASP A 138 -4.84 5.04 16.99
CA ASP A 138 -5.81 4.00 16.64
C ASP A 138 -5.64 3.39 15.24
N PHE A 139 -4.40 3.25 14.80
CA PHE A 139 -4.06 2.66 13.50
C PHE A 139 -3.09 1.47 13.64
N VAL A 140 -2.99 0.66 12.59
CA VAL A 140 -1.93 -0.35 12.44
C VAL A 140 -0.82 0.24 11.58
N ALA A 141 0.40 0.21 12.09
CA ALA A 141 1.60 0.54 11.32
C ALA A 141 2.11 -0.71 10.60
N VAL A 142 2.00 -0.73 9.28
CA VAL A 142 2.51 -1.80 8.41
C VAL A 142 3.89 -1.38 7.89
N MET A 143 4.96 -2.01 8.42
CA MET A 143 6.34 -1.67 8.07
C MET A 143 6.75 -2.40 6.80
N THR A 144 6.87 -1.67 5.70
CA THR A 144 7.05 -2.25 4.36
C THR A 144 8.51 -2.37 3.91
N CYS A 145 9.48 -1.97 4.72
CA CYS A 145 10.90 -2.14 4.44
C CYS A 145 11.71 -2.37 5.72
N ALA A 146 12.86 -3.04 5.58
CA ALA A 146 13.75 -3.34 6.69
C ALA A 146 14.25 -2.06 7.39
N SER A 147 14.69 -1.06 6.63
CA SER A 147 15.24 0.18 7.20
C SER A 147 14.25 0.94 8.09
N ALA A 148 12.99 1.07 7.65
CA ALA A 148 11.95 1.71 8.48
C ALA A 148 11.57 0.83 9.67
N ASP A 149 11.55 -0.49 9.47
CA ASP A 149 11.22 -1.46 10.51
C ASP A 149 12.28 -1.48 11.62
N GLU A 150 13.55 -1.45 11.28
CA GLU A 150 14.67 -1.44 12.23
C GLU A 150 14.90 -0.05 12.86
N GLY A 151 14.73 1.01 12.06
CA GLY A 151 14.94 2.39 12.49
C GLY A 151 13.81 2.95 13.37
N CYS A 152 12.60 2.38 13.29
CA CYS A 152 11.44 2.83 14.05
C CYS A 152 10.82 1.69 14.87
N PRO A 153 11.47 1.25 15.95
CA PRO A 153 10.97 0.14 16.77
C PRO A 153 9.64 0.47 17.48
N PHE A 154 9.33 1.75 17.62
CA PHE A 154 8.10 2.25 18.22
C PHE A 154 7.46 3.31 17.30
N ILE A 155 6.17 3.16 17.02
CA ILE A 155 5.36 4.12 16.24
C ILE A 155 4.29 4.68 17.20
N PRO A 156 4.39 5.96 17.58
CA PRO A 156 3.42 6.59 18.47
C PRO A 156 1.99 6.48 17.91
N GLY A 157 1.04 6.14 18.77
CA GLY A 157 -0.38 6.04 18.40
C GLY A 157 -0.79 4.76 17.70
N ALA A 158 0.15 3.92 17.25
CA ALA A 158 -0.18 2.65 16.62
C ALA A 158 -0.69 1.63 17.64
N LEU A 159 -1.81 0.96 17.32
CA LEU A 159 -2.37 -0.17 18.06
C LEU A 159 -1.53 -1.45 17.86
N ALA A 160 -0.95 -1.59 16.69
CA ALA A 160 -0.04 -2.67 16.35
C ALA A 160 1.00 -2.18 15.33
N ARG A 161 2.16 -2.83 15.34
CA ARG A 161 3.24 -2.60 14.41
C ARG A 161 3.60 -3.95 13.77
N LEU A 162 3.35 -4.07 12.48
CA LEU A 162 3.46 -5.33 11.74
C LEU A 162 4.52 -5.23 10.65
N PRO A 163 5.59 -6.02 10.71
CA PRO A 163 6.63 -6.05 9.67
C PRO A 163 6.17 -6.92 8.49
N ILE A 164 5.71 -6.27 7.41
CA ILE A 164 5.40 -6.89 6.13
C ILE A 164 6.35 -6.29 5.10
N ARG A 165 7.59 -6.76 5.12
CA ARG A 165 8.70 -6.19 4.35
C ARG A 165 8.66 -6.65 2.90
N TYR A 166 9.04 -5.76 1.98
CA TYR A 166 9.18 -6.02 0.54
C TYR A 166 10.56 -5.58 0.07
N GLU A 167 11.08 -6.24 -0.96
CA GLU A 167 12.29 -5.81 -1.64
C GLU A 167 12.05 -4.47 -2.36
N ASP A 168 13.10 -3.65 -2.43
CA ASP A 168 12.99 -2.34 -3.07
C ASP A 168 13.24 -2.46 -4.58
N PRO A 169 12.25 -2.17 -5.45
CA PRO A 169 12.46 -2.18 -6.89
C PRO A 169 13.51 -1.16 -7.35
N LYS A 170 13.88 -0.19 -6.50
CA LYS A 170 14.94 0.80 -6.76
C LYS A 170 16.26 0.17 -7.18
N ALA A 171 16.55 -1.05 -6.75
CA ALA A 171 17.77 -1.76 -7.14
C ALA A 171 17.91 -1.94 -8.67
N PHE A 172 16.79 -1.80 -9.39
CA PHE A 172 16.72 -1.94 -10.85
C PHE A 172 16.53 -0.62 -11.58
N ASP A 173 16.53 0.53 -10.88
CA ASP A 173 16.41 1.85 -11.50
C ASP A 173 17.50 2.01 -12.58
N ASP A 174 17.11 2.60 -13.72
CA ASP A 174 17.96 2.86 -14.88
C ASP A 174 18.57 1.59 -15.54
N THR A 175 17.96 0.43 -15.32
CA THR A 175 18.32 -0.84 -15.98
C THR A 175 17.23 -1.30 -16.95
N PRO A 176 17.51 -2.26 -17.87
CA PRO A 176 16.49 -2.85 -18.72
C PRO A 176 15.37 -3.59 -17.96
N ARG A 177 15.58 -3.94 -16.69
CA ARG A 177 14.59 -4.60 -15.83
C ARG A 177 13.77 -3.64 -14.98
N GLU A 178 13.96 -2.34 -15.11
CA GLU A 178 13.30 -1.34 -14.28
C GLU A 178 11.77 -1.50 -14.26
N ALA A 179 11.14 -1.49 -15.43
CA ALA A 179 9.68 -1.60 -15.51
C ALA A 179 9.17 -2.92 -14.92
N ASP A 180 9.82 -4.04 -15.25
CA ASP A 180 9.46 -5.37 -14.75
C ASP A 180 9.58 -5.45 -13.23
N ALA A 181 10.64 -4.91 -12.64
CA ALA A 181 10.85 -4.95 -11.18
C ALA A 181 9.79 -4.16 -10.41
N TYR A 182 9.36 -3.01 -10.95
CA TYR A 182 8.26 -2.24 -10.37
C TYR A 182 6.92 -2.95 -10.52
N ASP A 183 6.68 -3.61 -11.65
CA ASP A 183 5.47 -4.39 -11.89
C ASP A 183 5.43 -5.64 -11.01
N GLU A 184 6.55 -6.35 -10.85
CA GLU A 184 6.70 -7.49 -9.95
C GLU A 184 6.38 -7.09 -8.49
N CYS A 185 6.95 -5.97 -8.00
CA CYS A 185 6.68 -5.44 -6.66
C CYS A 185 5.21 -5.02 -6.51
N CYS A 186 4.64 -4.36 -7.50
CA CYS A 186 3.24 -3.94 -7.54
C CYS A 186 2.31 -5.16 -7.47
N ALA A 187 2.55 -6.17 -8.31
CA ALA A 187 1.76 -7.40 -8.38
C ALA A 187 1.85 -8.23 -7.10
N GLN A 188 3.05 -8.35 -6.51
CA GLN A 188 3.24 -9.03 -5.22
C GLN A 188 2.38 -8.38 -4.14
N ILE A 189 2.45 -7.05 -3.99
CA ILE A 189 1.69 -6.34 -2.96
C ILE A 189 0.19 -6.44 -3.24
N ALA A 190 -0.23 -6.40 -4.51
CA ALA A 190 -1.62 -6.60 -4.90
C ALA A 190 -2.13 -7.99 -4.50
N ALA A 191 -1.39 -9.06 -4.80
CA ALA A 191 -1.74 -10.43 -4.46
C ALA A 191 -1.83 -10.64 -2.95
N GLU A 192 -0.87 -10.11 -2.20
CA GLU A 192 -0.85 -10.21 -0.74
C GLU A 192 -1.99 -9.44 -0.09
N MET A 193 -2.33 -8.24 -0.56
CA MET A 193 -3.49 -7.51 -0.06
C MET A 193 -4.80 -8.22 -0.46
N LYS A 194 -4.91 -8.76 -1.68
CA LYS A 194 -6.07 -9.58 -2.06
C LYS A 194 -6.19 -10.81 -1.15
N PHE A 195 -5.09 -11.49 -0.83
CA PHE A 195 -5.08 -12.60 0.13
C PHE A 195 -5.60 -12.14 1.50
N VAL A 196 -5.05 -11.05 2.07
CA VAL A 196 -5.46 -10.53 3.38
C VAL A 196 -6.97 -10.29 3.43
N PHE A 197 -7.51 -9.54 2.48
CA PHE A 197 -8.93 -9.18 2.48
C PHE A 197 -9.88 -10.31 2.03
N SER A 198 -9.36 -11.34 1.37
CA SER A 198 -10.14 -12.54 1.04
C SER A 198 -10.18 -13.56 2.18
N SER A 199 -9.32 -13.42 3.18
CA SER A 199 -9.23 -14.29 4.36
C SER A 199 -10.12 -13.84 5.54
N LEU A 200 -10.84 -12.70 5.38
CA LEU A 200 -11.71 -12.11 6.40
C LEU A 200 -13.18 -12.68 6.38
#